data_62adcd74715166d032eeeaddfdb52ae2
#
_entry.id   62adcd74715166d032eeeaddfdb52ae2
#
_cell.length_a   1.000
_cell.length_b   1.000
_cell.length_c   1.000
_cell.angle_alpha   90.00
_cell.angle_beta   90.00
_cell.angle_gamma   90.00
#
_symmetry.space_group_name_H-M   'P 1'
#
loop_
_entity.id
_entity.type
_entity.pdbx_description
1 polymer ?
#
loop_
_entity_poly.entity_id
_entity_poly.type
_entity_poly.pdbx_seq_one_letter_code
_entity_poly.pdbx_strand_id
1 'polypeptide(L)'
;MKYRFDINNYEFNSSSKLGVYLIHGFSSTTYEVKELAEFLSNNGYYTIAKNLPGHGTTVEECNRVRFTDWLNQVKKDIAELSVKCEKVFVIGGSMGGVISLYMASLFPLNAYVVGGTVLNFKNPFE
;
A
#
# COMPACT_ATOMS: atom_id res chain seq x y z
N MET A 1 -23.39 2.46 -5.51
CA MET A 1 -22.99 1.14 -6.03
C MET A 1 -22.65 0.22 -4.86
N LYS A 2 -23.22 -0.96 -4.85
CA LYS A 2 -22.89 -1.94 -3.81
C LYS A 2 -21.72 -2.79 -4.30
N TYR A 3 -20.58 -2.68 -3.65
CA TYR A 3 -19.41 -3.47 -4.00
C TYR A 3 -19.62 -4.94 -3.59
N ARG A 4 -19.16 -5.84 -4.44
CA ARG A 4 -19.21 -7.29 -4.18
C ARG A 4 -18.16 -7.71 -3.13
N PHE A 5 -17.09 -6.95 -3.00
CA PHE A 5 -15.95 -7.24 -2.14
C PHE A 5 -15.81 -6.16 -1.07
N ASP A 6 -15.25 -6.54 0.06
CA ASP A 6 -14.89 -5.61 1.12
C ASP A 6 -13.69 -4.77 0.67
N ILE A 7 -13.93 -3.48 0.47
CA ILE A 7 -12.92 -2.51 0.05
C ILE A 7 -12.66 -1.42 1.10
N ASN A 8 -12.93 -1.73 2.37
CA ASN A 8 -12.63 -0.81 3.46
C ASN A 8 -11.11 -0.69 3.64
N ASN A 9 -10.67 0.38 4.27
CA ASN A 9 -9.32 0.43 4.80
C ASN A 9 -9.20 -0.54 5.98
N TYR A 10 -8.05 -1.18 6.11
CA TYR A 10 -7.76 -2.11 7.21
C TYR A 10 -6.70 -1.54 8.12
N GLU A 11 -6.95 -1.65 9.42
CA GLU A 11 -5.99 -1.32 10.45
C GLU A 11 -6.16 -2.32 11.60
N PHE A 12 -5.17 -3.20 11.80
CA PHE A 12 -5.22 -4.29 12.75
C PHE A 12 -4.03 -4.23 13.70
N ASN A 13 -4.24 -4.63 14.97
CA ASN A 13 -3.19 -4.74 15.99
C ASN A 13 -2.40 -3.45 16.24
N SER A 14 -3.06 -2.34 16.42
CA SER A 14 -2.43 -1.03 16.61
C SER A 14 -1.51 -0.93 17.85
N SER A 15 -1.58 -1.89 18.75
CA SER A 15 -0.70 -1.98 19.93
C SER A 15 0.66 -2.62 19.63
N SER A 16 0.80 -3.34 18.51
CA SER A 16 2.07 -3.94 18.13
C SER A 16 3.08 -2.87 17.70
N LYS A 17 4.36 -3.10 18.01
CA LYS A 17 5.47 -2.24 17.60
C LYS A 17 6.14 -2.71 16.30
N LEU A 18 5.61 -3.75 15.68
CA LEU A 18 6.03 -4.26 14.38
C LEU A 18 5.02 -3.83 13.34
N GLY A 19 5.30 -2.73 12.63
CA GLY A 19 4.37 -2.15 11.66
C GLY A 19 4.59 -2.68 10.25
N VAL A 20 3.49 -3.01 9.56
CA VAL A 20 3.49 -3.40 8.14
C VAL A 20 2.49 -2.54 7.39
N TYR A 21 2.95 -1.88 6.34
CA TYR A 21 2.12 -1.09 5.44
C TYR A 21 1.97 -1.82 4.09
N LEU A 22 0.73 -2.05 3.67
CA LEU A 22 0.40 -2.78 2.44
C LEU A 22 -0.12 -1.83 1.37
N ILE A 23 0.43 -1.92 0.16
CA ILE A 23 0.08 -1.04 -0.97
C ILE A 23 -0.43 -1.87 -2.13
N HIS A 24 -1.68 -1.68 -2.51
CA HIS A 24 -2.31 -2.34 -3.65
C HIS A 24 -1.83 -1.77 -5.01
N GLY A 25 -2.17 -2.45 -6.10
CA GLY A 25 -1.84 -2.04 -7.46
C GLY A 25 -2.81 -1.00 -8.04
N PHE A 26 -2.45 -0.47 -9.22
CA PHE A 26 -3.29 0.47 -9.95
C PHE A 26 -4.65 -0.16 -10.31
N SER A 27 -5.71 0.64 -10.20
CA SER A 27 -7.10 0.24 -10.41
C SER A 27 -7.61 -0.87 -9.47
N SER A 28 -6.83 -1.28 -8.49
CA SER A 28 -7.21 -2.25 -7.47
C SER A 28 -7.76 -1.56 -6.20
N THR A 29 -7.90 -2.30 -5.13
CA THR A 29 -8.38 -1.83 -3.83
C THR A 29 -7.67 -2.59 -2.71
N THR A 30 -7.97 -2.25 -1.46
CA THR A 30 -7.51 -2.99 -0.28
C THR A 30 -7.89 -4.47 -0.29
N TYR A 31 -8.92 -4.86 -1.04
CA TYR A 31 -9.32 -6.25 -1.16
C TYR A 31 -8.19 -7.15 -1.69
N GLU A 32 -7.34 -6.61 -2.58
CA GLU A 32 -6.17 -7.33 -3.10
C GLU A 32 -5.23 -7.83 -2.00
N VAL A 33 -5.10 -7.07 -0.93
CA VAL A 33 -4.17 -7.36 0.18
C VAL A 33 -4.86 -7.80 1.46
N LYS A 34 -6.17 -8.03 1.41
CA LYS A 34 -6.98 -8.36 2.60
C LYS A 34 -6.51 -9.61 3.31
N GLU A 35 -6.35 -10.72 2.59
CA GLU A 35 -5.90 -11.99 3.18
C GLU A 35 -4.52 -11.86 3.81
N LEU A 36 -3.61 -11.16 3.14
CA LEU A 36 -2.28 -10.90 3.66
C LEU A 36 -2.33 -10.04 4.92
N ALA A 37 -3.18 -9.00 4.92
CA ALA A 37 -3.38 -8.15 6.08
C ALA A 37 -3.88 -8.94 7.30
N GLU A 38 -4.86 -9.81 7.09
CA GLU A 38 -5.40 -10.70 8.14
C GLU A 38 -4.34 -11.68 8.63
N PHE A 39 -3.59 -12.30 7.72
CA PHE A 39 -2.51 -13.23 8.07
C PHE A 39 -1.43 -12.55 8.92
N LEU A 40 -0.95 -11.39 8.51
CA LEU A 40 0.07 -10.65 9.25
C LEU A 40 -0.46 -10.19 10.61
N SER A 41 -1.70 -9.74 10.65
CA SER A 41 -2.37 -9.36 11.89
C SER A 41 -2.44 -10.53 12.88
N ASN A 42 -2.82 -11.71 12.40
CA ASN A 42 -2.88 -12.93 13.22
C ASN A 42 -1.49 -13.39 13.69
N ASN A 43 -0.43 -12.91 13.08
CA ASN A 43 0.95 -13.19 13.46
C ASN A 43 1.60 -12.03 14.24
N GLY A 44 0.82 -11.13 14.79
CA GLY A 44 1.28 -10.12 15.74
C GLY A 44 1.78 -8.81 15.12
N TYR A 45 1.57 -8.57 13.84
CA TYR A 45 1.97 -7.31 13.19
C TYR A 45 0.86 -6.27 13.26
N TYR A 46 1.26 -5.02 13.51
CA TYR A 46 0.38 -3.87 13.29
C TYR A 46 0.29 -3.62 11.78
N THR A 47 -0.83 -3.99 11.20
CA THR A 47 -1.00 -4.01 9.74
C THR A 47 -1.94 -2.91 9.29
N ILE A 48 -1.50 -2.12 8.31
CA ILE A 48 -2.27 -1.04 7.69
C ILE A 48 -2.35 -1.28 6.19
N ALA A 49 -3.57 -1.25 5.66
CA ALA A 49 -3.83 -1.23 4.23
C ALA A 49 -4.90 -0.19 3.92
N LYS A 50 -4.58 0.78 3.09
CA LYS A 50 -5.51 1.83 2.67
C LYS A 50 -5.67 1.83 1.16
N ASN A 51 -6.88 2.17 0.72
CA ASN A 51 -7.09 2.50 -0.69
C ASN A 51 -6.28 3.76 -1.02
N LEU A 52 -5.50 3.71 -2.09
CA LEU A 52 -4.84 4.89 -2.61
C LEU A 52 -5.90 5.91 -3.07
N PRO A 53 -5.61 7.22 -2.99
CA PRO A 53 -6.56 8.25 -3.42
C PRO A 53 -7.19 7.93 -4.79
N GLY A 54 -8.51 8.07 -4.90
CA GLY A 54 -9.28 7.76 -6.10
C GLY A 54 -9.60 6.29 -6.33
N HIS A 55 -8.90 5.36 -5.66
CA HIS A 55 -9.18 3.93 -5.74
C HIS A 55 -10.34 3.52 -4.83
N GLY A 56 -11.10 2.51 -5.26
CA GLY A 56 -12.32 2.13 -4.55
C GLY A 56 -13.46 3.12 -4.72
N THR A 57 -13.39 3.98 -5.71
CA THR A 57 -14.40 5.00 -6.05
C THR A 57 -14.90 4.79 -7.49
N THR A 58 -14.93 5.81 -8.30
CA THR A 58 -15.29 5.74 -9.72
C THR A 58 -14.07 5.95 -10.62
N VAL A 59 -14.18 5.59 -11.89
CA VAL A 59 -13.13 5.85 -12.88
C VAL A 59 -12.85 7.36 -12.98
N GLU A 60 -13.90 8.17 -12.96
CA GLU A 60 -13.81 9.64 -13.02
C GLU A 60 -13.04 10.20 -11.82
N GLU A 61 -13.32 9.72 -10.62
CA GLU A 61 -12.60 10.15 -9.41
C GLU A 61 -11.13 9.71 -9.47
N CYS A 62 -10.86 8.49 -9.90
CA CYS A 62 -9.49 8.00 -10.06
C CYS A 62 -8.71 8.83 -11.10
N ASN A 63 -9.35 9.24 -12.19
CA ASN A 63 -8.73 10.06 -13.24
C ASN A 63 -8.42 11.51 -12.80
N ARG A 64 -9.07 12.00 -11.76
CA ARG A 64 -8.80 13.34 -11.19
C ARG A 64 -7.60 13.35 -10.26
N VAL A 65 -7.22 12.19 -9.74
CA VAL A 65 -6.12 12.05 -8.79
C VAL A 65 -4.80 11.94 -9.56
N ARG A 66 -3.77 12.59 -9.03
CA ARG A 66 -2.40 12.48 -9.57
C ARG A 66 -1.62 11.43 -8.81
N PHE A 67 -0.63 10.82 -9.46
CA PHE A 67 0.23 9.85 -8.78
C PHE A 67 0.97 10.46 -7.57
N THR A 68 1.25 11.77 -7.60
CA THR A 68 1.81 12.49 -6.45
C THR A 68 0.91 12.47 -5.22
N ASP A 69 -0.40 12.41 -5.41
CA ASP A 69 -1.36 12.27 -4.30
C ASP A 69 -1.22 10.90 -3.64
N TRP A 70 -0.99 9.84 -4.42
CA TRP A 70 -0.70 8.51 -3.90
C TRP A 70 0.59 8.49 -3.10
N LEU A 71 1.66 9.08 -3.65
CA LEU A 71 2.95 9.16 -2.96
C LEU A 71 2.86 9.94 -1.66
N ASN A 72 2.16 11.07 -1.66
CA ASN A 72 1.98 11.89 -0.47
C ASN A 72 1.19 11.17 0.63
N GLN A 73 0.14 10.44 0.26
CA GLN A 73 -0.63 9.64 1.22
C GLN A 73 0.24 8.55 1.86
N VAL A 74 0.97 7.81 1.05
CA VAL A 74 1.85 6.74 1.55
C VAL A 74 2.99 7.29 2.40
N LYS A 75 3.62 8.40 2.00
CA LYS A 75 4.65 9.08 2.80
C LYS A 75 4.14 9.44 4.18
N LYS A 76 2.97 10.06 4.23
CA LYS A 76 2.34 10.44 5.50
C LYS A 76 2.10 9.23 6.39
N ASP A 77 1.52 8.19 5.83
CA ASP A 77 1.19 6.98 6.59
C ASP A 77 2.43 6.26 7.11
N ILE A 78 3.47 6.14 6.29
CA ILE A 78 4.74 5.53 6.71
C ILE A 78 5.45 6.38 7.76
N ALA A 79 5.43 7.70 7.64
CA ALA A 79 5.98 8.59 8.65
C ALA A 79 5.27 8.42 10.00
N GLU A 80 3.94 8.36 10.01
CA GLU A 80 3.16 8.10 11.23
C GLU A 80 3.47 6.72 11.81
N LEU A 81 3.56 5.70 10.97
CA LEU A 81 3.89 4.34 11.40
C LEU A 81 5.30 4.26 12.00
N SER A 82 6.25 4.97 11.42
CA SER A 82 7.63 5.03 11.90
C SER A 82 7.78 5.69 13.27
N VAL A 83 6.87 6.57 13.64
CA VAL A 83 6.82 7.16 14.99
C VAL A 83 6.24 6.17 16.00
N LYS A 84 5.27 5.37 15.59
CA LYS A 84 4.54 4.44 16.48
C LYS A 84 5.26 3.10 16.67
N CYS A 85 5.99 2.65 15.67
CA CYS A 85 6.57 1.31 15.62
C CYS A 85 8.10 1.32 15.74
N GLU A 86 8.64 0.27 16.33
CA GLU A 86 10.08 0.04 16.42
C GLU A 86 10.65 -0.47 15.10
N LYS A 87 9.86 -1.25 14.37
CA LYS A 87 10.19 -1.78 13.05
C LYS A 87 9.07 -1.50 12.06
N VAL A 88 9.43 -1.12 10.85
CA VAL A 88 8.50 -0.83 9.76
C VAL A 88 8.87 -1.63 8.53
N PHE A 89 7.87 -2.33 8.01
CA PHE A 89 7.95 -3.13 6.78
C PHE A 89 6.93 -2.61 5.79
N VAL A 90 7.26 -2.63 4.51
CA VAL A 90 6.35 -2.22 3.43
C VAL A 90 6.23 -3.35 2.42
N ILE A 91 5.01 -3.68 2.03
CA ILE A 91 4.71 -4.72 1.05
C ILE A 91 3.83 -4.12 -0.04
N GLY A 92 4.23 -4.30 -1.29
CA GLY A 92 3.46 -3.80 -2.42
C GLY A 92 3.47 -4.73 -3.62
N GLY A 93 2.33 -4.81 -4.31
CA GLY A 93 2.16 -5.54 -5.55
C GLY A 93 2.05 -4.61 -6.76
N SER A 94 2.65 -4.97 -7.89
CA SER A 94 2.57 -4.21 -9.14
C SER A 94 2.98 -2.74 -8.94
N MET A 95 2.10 -1.79 -9.21
CA MET A 95 2.34 -0.35 -8.93
C MET A 95 2.63 -0.10 -7.45
N GLY A 96 1.95 -0.81 -6.54
CA GLY A 96 2.24 -0.74 -5.10
C GLY A 96 3.66 -1.14 -4.78
N GLY A 97 4.26 -2.06 -5.55
CA GLY A 97 5.67 -2.43 -5.45
C GLY A 97 6.60 -1.29 -5.86
N VAL A 98 6.29 -0.56 -6.93
CA VAL A 98 7.05 0.64 -7.34
C VAL A 98 7.01 1.70 -6.26
N ILE A 99 5.84 1.95 -5.70
CA ILE A 99 5.67 2.90 -4.59
C ILE A 99 6.48 2.45 -3.37
N SER A 100 6.47 1.16 -3.05
CA SER A 100 7.25 0.58 -1.95
C SER A 100 8.75 0.81 -2.13
N LEU A 101 9.29 0.61 -3.33
CA LEU A 101 10.70 0.88 -3.65
C LEU A 101 11.04 2.35 -3.50
N TYR A 102 10.15 3.23 -3.94
CA TYR A 102 10.32 4.67 -3.77
C TYR A 102 10.35 5.04 -2.28
N MET A 103 9.45 4.48 -1.48
CA MET A 103 9.44 4.70 -0.03
C MET A 103 10.70 4.18 0.65
N ALA A 104 11.22 3.04 0.21
CA ALA A 104 12.48 2.50 0.71
C ALA A 104 13.68 3.42 0.42
N SER A 105 13.60 4.25 -0.62
CA SER A 105 14.61 5.28 -0.89
C SER A 105 14.51 6.51 0.03
N LEU A 106 13.37 6.72 0.68
CA LEU A 106 13.09 7.89 1.51
C LEU A 106 13.13 7.60 3.01
N PHE A 107 12.79 6.37 3.41
CA PHE A 107 12.66 5.98 4.82
C PHE A 107 13.60 4.82 5.14
N PRO A 108 14.13 4.76 6.36
CA PRO A 108 14.96 3.64 6.83
C PRO A 108 14.07 2.45 7.20
N LEU A 109 13.46 1.83 6.19
CA LEU A 109 12.62 0.65 6.39
C LEU A 109 13.46 -0.56 6.82
N ASN A 110 12.91 -1.40 7.70
CA ASN A 110 13.58 -2.63 8.14
C ASN A 110 13.61 -3.68 7.02
N ALA A 111 12.52 -3.76 6.24
CA ALA A 111 12.47 -4.54 5.01
C ALA A 111 11.30 -4.08 4.14
N TYR A 112 11.34 -4.48 2.86
CA TYR A 112 10.23 -4.32 1.95
C TYR A 112 10.11 -5.56 1.07
N VAL A 113 8.87 -5.88 0.68
CA VAL A 113 8.57 -6.99 -0.22
C VAL A 113 7.79 -6.44 -1.41
N VAL A 114 8.26 -6.75 -2.61
CA VAL A 114 7.60 -6.32 -3.84
C VAL A 114 7.32 -7.53 -4.74
N GLY A 115 6.13 -7.56 -5.32
CA GLY A 115 5.72 -8.63 -6.22
C GLY A 115 5.13 -8.10 -7.51
N GLY A 116 5.49 -8.73 -8.64
CA GLY A 116 4.96 -8.37 -9.97
C GLY A 116 5.23 -6.93 -10.38
N THR A 117 6.31 -6.33 -9.88
CA THR A 117 6.63 -4.91 -10.07
C THR A 117 7.26 -4.68 -11.43
N VAL A 118 6.70 -3.75 -12.19
CA VAL A 118 7.20 -3.35 -13.50
C VAL A 118 8.07 -2.10 -13.33
N LEU A 119 9.36 -2.24 -13.61
CA LEU A 119 10.33 -1.14 -13.51
C LEU A 119 10.60 -0.47 -14.85
N ASN A 120 10.26 -1.13 -15.95
CA ASN A 120 10.45 -0.60 -17.28
C ASN A 120 9.40 -1.16 -18.24
N PHE A 121 8.96 -0.35 -19.17
CA PHE A 121 8.05 -0.75 -20.25
C PHE A 121 8.81 -0.85 -21.56
N LYS A 122 8.59 -1.92 -22.32
CA LYS A 122 9.05 -1.96 -23.70
C LYS A 122 8.32 -0.89 -24.51
N ASN A 123 9.07 -0.09 -25.25
CA ASN A 123 8.47 0.80 -26.20
C ASN A 123 7.86 -0.05 -27.34
N PRO A 124 6.53 0.00 -27.56
CA PRO A 124 5.89 -0.81 -28.60
C PRO A 124 6.29 -0.39 -30.03
N PHE A 125 7.01 0.74 -30.16
CA PHE A 125 7.48 1.27 -31.44
C PHE A 125 8.99 1.08 -31.67
N GLU A 126 9.67 0.42 -30.79
CA GLU A 126 11.04 -0.08 -30.94
C GLU A 126 11.04 -1.58 -31.27
#